data_5f0dfeacc7ee63f7d746d3d72091ecae
#
_entry.id   5f0dfeacc7ee63f7d746d3d72091ecae
#
_cell.length_a   1.000
_cell.length_b   1.000
_cell.length_c   1.000
_cell.angle_alpha   90.00
_cell.angle_beta   90.00
_cell.angle_gamma   90.00
#
_symmetry.space_group_name_H-M   'P 1'
#
loop_
_entity.id
_entity.type
_entity.pdbx_description
1 polymer ?
#
loop_
_entity_poly.entity_id
_entity_poly.type
_entity_poly.pdbx_seq_one_letter_code
_entity_poly.pdbx_strand_id
1 'polypeptide(L)'
;TNGHEQGTRATWSGGMDANRPSLMALIAGAVEPRPSLAFMSSGGYDYTAGLVPITRLPDTGTIQELAFPERRNAADPSVVYLHTDINSMIQKARLERLDRIQAQIHLPRTVNAMQVLQAARADDSELSSLIEVLPEEISSDSMEQQIQVGLSCFSAGVSITSSLSIGGFDTHGNHDATHTPRLQQVLSAITFARQEAERLGI
;
A
#
# COMPACT_ATOMS: atom_id res chain seq x y z
N THR A 1 -6.89 -30.12 -1.34
CA THR A 1 -5.99 -29.04 -0.89
C THR A 1 -5.57 -28.25 -2.10
N ASN A 2 -5.85 -26.96 -2.10
CA ASN A 2 -5.54 -26.10 -3.22
C ASN A 2 -4.02 -25.84 -3.27
N GLY A 3 -3.30 -26.57 -4.13
CA GLY A 3 -1.83 -26.50 -4.26
C GLY A 3 -1.33 -25.09 -4.64
N HIS A 4 -2.17 -24.30 -5.31
CA HIS A 4 -1.85 -22.90 -5.67
C HIS A 4 -1.71 -22.01 -4.43
N GLU A 5 -2.59 -22.14 -3.46
CA GLU A 5 -2.54 -21.36 -2.22
C GLU A 5 -1.28 -21.68 -1.40
N GLN A 6 -0.92 -22.95 -1.31
CA GLN A 6 0.31 -23.35 -0.61
C GLN A 6 1.56 -22.88 -1.36
N GLY A 7 1.59 -22.96 -2.68
CA GLY A 7 2.68 -22.45 -3.51
C GLY A 7 2.85 -20.95 -3.34
N THR A 8 1.77 -20.18 -3.39
CA THR A 8 1.78 -18.74 -3.18
C THR A 8 2.32 -18.39 -1.78
N ARG A 9 1.86 -19.06 -0.74
CA ARG A 9 2.37 -18.86 0.62
C ARG A 9 3.86 -19.16 0.71
N ALA A 10 4.31 -20.31 0.22
CA ALA A 10 5.70 -20.71 0.26
C ALA A 10 6.62 -19.69 -0.42
N THR A 11 6.22 -19.18 -1.59
CA THR A 11 6.98 -18.21 -2.35
C THR A 11 7.08 -16.86 -1.63
N TRP A 12 5.98 -16.38 -1.05
CA TRP A 12 5.91 -15.04 -0.49
C TRP A 12 6.26 -14.96 1.00
N SER A 13 6.26 -16.06 1.74
CA SER A 13 6.58 -16.09 3.17
C SER A 13 7.73 -17.03 3.55
N GLY A 14 8.28 -17.76 2.59
CA GLY A 14 9.32 -18.77 2.85
C GLY A 14 8.81 -19.99 3.60
N GLY A 15 7.51 -20.24 3.65
CA GLY A 15 6.95 -21.42 4.32
C GLY A 15 5.47 -21.65 4.01
N MET A 16 4.99 -22.87 4.30
CA MET A 16 3.61 -23.30 4.00
C MET A 16 2.61 -22.99 5.12
N ASP A 17 3.09 -22.56 6.29
CA ASP A 17 2.26 -22.28 7.44
C ASP A 17 1.32 -21.09 7.20
N ALA A 18 0.07 -21.21 7.60
CA ALA A 18 -0.96 -20.20 7.37
C ALA A 18 -0.72 -18.87 8.09
N ASN A 19 0.15 -18.87 9.10
CA ASN A 19 0.36 -17.71 9.99
C ASN A 19 1.72 -17.02 9.79
N ARG A 20 2.43 -17.31 8.71
CA ARG A 20 3.69 -16.63 8.40
C ARG A 20 3.40 -15.32 7.68
N PRO A 21 3.96 -14.21 8.14
CA PRO A 21 3.84 -12.94 7.42
C PRO A 21 4.56 -13.02 6.07
N SER A 22 4.10 -12.25 5.11
CA SER A 22 4.79 -12.10 3.83
C SER A 22 6.16 -11.45 4.02
N LEU A 23 7.09 -11.69 3.10
CA LEU A 23 8.40 -11.06 3.10
C LEU A 23 8.27 -9.52 3.11
N MET A 24 7.31 -8.98 2.35
CA MET A 24 7.05 -7.55 2.31
C MET A 24 6.62 -7.00 3.67
N ALA A 25 5.77 -7.73 4.40
CA ALA A 25 5.36 -7.34 5.75
C ALA A 25 6.53 -7.40 6.77
N LEU A 26 7.43 -8.37 6.63
CA LEU A 26 8.64 -8.47 7.47
C LEU A 26 9.57 -7.28 7.23
N ILE A 27 9.83 -6.93 5.97
CA ILE A 27 10.68 -5.79 5.61
C ILE A 27 10.06 -4.49 6.12
N ALA A 28 8.77 -4.26 5.83
CA ALA A 28 8.07 -3.06 6.28
C ALA A 28 8.01 -2.94 7.81
N GLY A 29 7.92 -4.08 8.51
CA GLY A 29 7.90 -4.13 9.97
C GLY A 29 9.25 -3.92 10.63
N ALA A 30 10.35 -4.07 9.90
CA ALA A 30 11.72 -3.92 10.41
C ALA A 30 12.26 -2.49 10.31
N VAL A 31 11.58 -1.60 9.59
CA VAL A 31 12.03 -0.21 9.36
C VAL A 31 11.36 0.73 10.35
N GLU A 32 12.16 1.61 10.97
CA GLU A 32 11.70 2.69 11.84
C GLU A 32 12.44 4.00 11.48
N PRO A 33 11.80 5.17 11.47
CA PRO A 33 10.36 5.37 11.73
C PRO A 33 9.50 4.76 10.62
N ARG A 34 8.30 4.31 11.01
CA ARG A 34 7.40 3.63 10.09
C ARG A 34 6.49 4.64 9.38
N PRO A 35 6.52 4.69 8.04
CA PRO A 35 5.63 5.55 7.28
C PRO A 35 4.18 5.05 7.31
N SER A 36 3.24 5.92 6.95
CA SER A 36 1.80 5.68 7.06
C SER A 36 1.29 4.53 6.19
N LEU A 37 1.85 4.36 5.00
CA LEU A 37 1.51 3.30 4.05
C LEU A 37 2.63 2.26 3.93
N ALA A 38 3.27 1.89 5.05
CA ALA A 38 4.49 1.09 5.07
C ALA A 38 4.47 -0.14 4.16
N PHE A 39 3.32 -0.82 4.05
CA PHE A 39 3.12 -1.92 3.12
C PHE A 39 1.90 -1.69 2.23
N MET A 40 2.16 -1.55 0.94
CA MET A 40 1.13 -1.46 -0.10
C MET A 40 0.95 -2.80 -0.81
N SER A 41 -0.28 -3.18 -1.14
CA SER A 41 -0.59 -4.42 -1.83
C SER A 41 -1.53 -4.20 -3.00
N SER A 42 -1.11 -4.69 -4.15
CA SER A 42 -1.96 -4.85 -5.33
C SER A 42 -2.38 -6.31 -5.53
N GLY A 43 -2.16 -7.16 -4.55
CA GLY A 43 -2.55 -8.58 -4.55
C GLY A 43 -1.41 -9.53 -4.16
N GLY A 44 -1.65 -10.82 -4.38
CA GLY A 44 -0.74 -11.88 -3.94
C GLY A 44 -0.94 -12.27 -2.47
N TYR A 45 0.08 -12.87 -1.86
CA TYR A 45 0.06 -13.21 -0.43
C TYR A 45 0.56 -12.03 0.39
N ASP A 46 -0.36 -11.34 1.03
CA ASP A 46 -0.11 -10.08 1.71
C ASP A 46 -0.41 -10.13 3.23
N TYR A 47 -0.36 -11.32 3.82
CA TYR A 47 -0.59 -11.50 5.25
C TYR A 47 0.51 -10.85 6.09
N THR A 48 0.13 -10.02 7.05
CA THR A 48 1.06 -9.21 7.85
C THR A 48 1.30 -9.76 9.25
N ALA A 49 0.54 -10.74 9.72
CA ALA A 49 0.57 -11.22 11.10
C ALA A 49 0.45 -10.09 12.16
N GLY A 50 -0.10 -8.93 11.79
CA GLY A 50 -0.22 -7.76 12.66
C GLY A 50 1.08 -6.97 12.86
N LEU A 51 2.12 -7.21 12.06
CA LEU A 51 3.38 -6.47 12.13
C LEU A 51 3.23 -5.03 11.62
N VAL A 52 2.50 -4.88 10.52
CA VAL A 52 2.25 -3.58 9.87
C VAL A 52 0.82 -3.53 9.35
N PRO A 53 0.23 -2.34 9.22
CA PRO A 53 -0.99 -2.18 8.44
C PRO A 53 -0.70 -2.47 6.98
N ILE A 54 -1.70 -3.00 6.28
CA ILE A 54 -1.66 -3.18 4.83
C ILE A 54 -2.62 -2.20 4.19
N THR A 55 -2.16 -1.52 3.15
CA THR A 55 -2.98 -0.62 2.35
C THR A 55 -3.17 -1.20 0.96
N ARG A 56 -4.44 -1.38 0.57
CA ARG A 56 -4.81 -1.78 -0.78
C ARG A 56 -5.36 -0.58 -1.51
N LEU A 57 -4.65 -0.17 -2.55
CA LEU A 57 -5.05 0.96 -3.39
C LEU A 57 -5.52 0.42 -4.74
N PRO A 58 -6.83 0.35 -4.97
CA PRO A 58 -7.37 -0.15 -6.22
C PRO A 58 -7.13 0.79 -7.41
N ASP A 59 -7.03 2.09 -7.12
CA ASP A 59 -6.84 3.13 -8.13
C ASP A 59 -6.29 4.43 -7.51
N THR A 60 -5.92 5.38 -8.37
CA THR A 60 -5.38 6.69 -7.96
C THR A 60 -6.43 7.64 -7.39
N GLY A 61 -7.70 7.48 -7.75
CA GLY A 61 -8.79 8.25 -7.14
C GLY A 61 -8.84 8.00 -5.64
N THR A 62 -8.66 6.75 -5.22
CA THR A 62 -8.56 6.36 -3.80
C THR A 62 -7.40 7.07 -3.09
N ILE A 63 -6.26 7.27 -3.76
CA ILE A 63 -5.12 8.01 -3.18
C ILE A 63 -5.51 9.47 -2.92
N GLN A 64 -6.15 10.11 -3.88
CA GLN A 64 -6.60 11.50 -3.74
C GLN A 64 -7.65 11.65 -2.63
N GLU A 65 -8.57 10.70 -2.52
CA GLU A 65 -9.56 10.67 -1.44
C GLU A 65 -8.91 10.48 -0.07
N LEU A 66 -7.89 9.65 0.03
CA LEU A 66 -7.14 9.45 1.27
C LEU A 66 -6.31 10.67 1.66
N ALA A 67 -5.70 11.35 0.68
CA ALA A 67 -4.90 12.54 0.93
C ALA A 67 -5.73 13.78 1.30
N PHE A 68 -6.96 13.83 0.84
CA PHE A 68 -7.87 14.96 1.09
C PHE A 68 -9.23 14.50 1.62
N PRO A 69 -9.26 13.85 2.80
CA PRO A 69 -10.47 13.26 3.35
C PRO A 69 -11.56 14.30 3.71
N GLU A 70 -11.17 15.57 3.84
CA GLU A 70 -12.08 16.69 4.09
C GLU A 70 -12.83 17.12 2.82
N ARG A 71 -12.32 16.81 1.63
CA ARG A 71 -12.91 17.24 0.35
C ARG A 71 -14.05 16.33 -0.05
N ARG A 72 -15.12 16.92 -0.54
CA ARG A 72 -16.24 16.20 -1.15
C ARG A 72 -15.91 15.74 -2.58
N ASN A 73 -15.06 16.51 -3.25
CA ASN A 73 -14.46 16.16 -4.53
C ASN A 73 -12.95 16.32 -4.36
N ALA A 74 -12.19 15.24 -4.45
CA ALA A 74 -10.75 15.24 -4.23
C ALA A 74 -10.01 16.24 -5.15
N ALA A 75 -10.51 16.47 -6.37
CA ALA A 75 -9.96 17.40 -7.33
C ALA A 75 -10.32 18.87 -7.07
N ASP A 76 -11.34 19.15 -6.23
CA ASP A 76 -11.82 20.51 -5.98
C ASP A 76 -11.68 20.90 -4.50
N PRO A 77 -10.66 21.71 -4.14
CA PRO A 77 -10.41 22.11 -2.76
C PRO A 77 -11.49 23.05 -2.19
N SER A 78 -12.37 23.61 -3.01
CA SER A 78 -13.43 24.53 -2.56
C SER A 78 -14.64 23.79 -1.99
N VAL A 79 -14.81 22.53 -2.32
CA VAL A 79 -15.96 21.72 -1.92
C VAL A 79 -15.57 20.73 -0.83
N VAL A 80 -15.77 21.14 0.42
CA VAL A 80 -15.40 20.34 1.60
C VAL A 80 -16.61 19.81 2.35
N TYR A 81 -16.45 18.66 3.03
CA TYR A 81 -17.48 18.13 3.95
C TYR A 81 -17.50 18.89 5.27
N LEU A 82 -16.33 19.29 5.74
CA LEU A 82 -16.12 19.97 7.00
C LEU A 82 -15.15 21.14 6.79
N HIS A 83 -15.42 22.26 7.41
CA HIS A 83 -14.46 23.36 7.45
C HIS A 83 -13.17 22.92 8.15
N THR A 84 -12.04 23.47 7.71
CA THR A 84 -10.69 23.12 8.19
C THR A 84 -10.58 23.17 9.71
N ASP A 85 -11.21 24.18 10.35
CA ASP A 85 -11.21 24.35 11.80
C ASP A 85 -11.87 23.17 12.53
N ILE A 86 -13.02 22.72 12.00
CA ILE A 86 -13.76 21.58 12.57
C ILE A 86 -12.96 20.29 12.37
N ASN A 87 -12.37 20.09 11.19
CA ASN A 87 -11.51 18.94 10.92
C ASN A 87 -10.33 18.89 11.89
N SER A 88 -9.63 20.03 12.06
CA SER A 88 -8.52 20.15 13.01
C SER A 88 -8.92 19.82 14.45
N MET A 89 -10.09 20.27 14.89
CA MET A 89 -10.63 19.95 16.23
C MET A 89 -10.92 18.45 16.38
N ILE A 90 -11.48 17.84 15.34
CA ILE A 90 -11.75 16.39 15.34
C ILE A 90 -10.45 15.59 15.39
N GLN A 91 -9.45 15.94 14.59
CA GLN A 91 -8.14 15.27 14.59
C GLN A 91 -7.46 15.40 15.95
N LYS A 92 -7.43 16.58 16.52
CA LYS A 92 -6.89 16.82 17.87
C LYS A 92 -7.60 15.96 18.91
N ALA A 93 -8.92 15.94 18.93
CA ALA A 93 -9.70 15.13 19.88
C ALA A 93 -9.46 13.62 19.71
N ARG A 94 -9.24 13.16 18.46
CA ARG A 94 -8.88 11.76 18.15
C ARG A 94 -7.51 11.40 18.72
N LEU A 95 -6.49 12.25 18.50
CA LEU A 95 -5.15 12.04 19.03
C LEU A 95 -5.14 12.01 20.56
N GLU A 96 -5.76 12.99 21.20
CA GLU A 96 -5.89 13.04 22.67
C GLU A 96 -6.62 11.80 23.23
N ARG A 97 -7.60 11.27 22.51
CA ARG A 97 -8.28 10.04 22.90
C ARG A 97 -7.36 8.83 22.78
N LEU A 98 -6.58 8.73 21.70
CA LEU A 98 -5.61 7.65 21.51
C LEU A 98 -4.55 7.66 22.61
N ASP A 99 -3.99 8.82 22.93
CA ASP A 99 -2.99 8.98 24.00
C ASP A 99 -3.54 8.52 25.34
N ARG A 100 -4.80 8.91 25.68
CA ARG A 100 -5.46 8.45 26.93
C ARG A 100 -5.66 6.94 26.95
N ILE A 101 -6.06 6.35 25.83
CA ILE A 101 -6.24 4.90 25.75
C ILE A 101 -4.88 4.20 25.88
N GLN A 102 -3.85 4.71 25.20
CA GLN A 102 -2.51 4.14 25.24
C GLN A 102 -1.89 4.20 26.63
N ALA A 103 -2.12 5.28 27.38
CA ALA A 103 -1.66 5.42 28.77
C ALA A 103 -2.30 4.41 29.74
N GLN A 104 -3.47 3.83 29.40
CA GLN A 104 -4.19 2.86 30.20
C GLN A 104 -3.92 1.40 29.79
N ILE A 105 -3.27 1.19 28.67
CA ILE A 105 -3.02 -0.14 28.12
C ILE A 105 -1.59 -0.57 28.48
N HIS A 106 -1.48 -1.70 29.17
CA HIS A 106 -0.19 -2.25 29.60
C HIS A 106 0.11 -3.62 28.97
N LEU A 107 -0.84 -4.22 28.24
CA LEU A 107 -0.63 -5.50 27.57
C LEU A 107 0.18 -5.30 26.30
N PRO A 108 1.36 -5.94 26.13
CA PRO A 108 2.23 -5.73 24.96
C PRO A 108 1.53 -5.92 23.63
N ARG A 109 0.64 -6.91 23.54
CA ARG A 109 -0.14 -7.20 22.33
C ARG A 109 -1.09 -6.07 21.95
N THR A 110 -1.70 -5.44 22.95
CA THR A 110 -2.63 -4.32 22.74
C THR A 110 -1.87 -3.03 22.41
N VAL A 111 -0.72 -2.82 23.04
CA VAL A 111 0.18 -1.70 22.72
C VAL A 111 0.62 -1.78 21.25
N ASN A 112 1.07 -2.96 20.79
CA ASN A 112 1.44 -3.16 19.39
C ASN A 112 0.26 -2.93 18.44
N ALA A 113 -0.93 -3.44 18.77
CA ALA A 113 -2.13 -3.21 17.95
C ALA A 113 -2.50 -1.72 17.86
N MET A 114 -2.31 -0.96 18.93
CA MET A 114 -2.53 0.50 18.94
C MET A 114 -1.48 1.24 18.11
N GLN A 115 -0.22 0.83 18.16
CA GLN A 115 0.84 1.39 17.32
C GLN A 115 0.57 1.14 15.82
N VAL A 116 0.13 -0.08 15.48
CA VAL A 116 -0.29 -0.42 14.12
C VAL A 116 -1.47 0.45 13.67
N LEU A 117 -2.45 0.66 14.56
CA LEU A 117 -3.59 1.54 14.27
C LEU A 117 -3.18 3.00 14.07
N GLN A 118 -2.23 3.50 14.87
CA GLN A 118 -1.68 4.85 14.70
C GLN A 118 -0.94 4.99 13.37
N ALA A 119 -0.08 4.04 13.03
CA ALA A 119 0.63 4.01 11.76
C ALA A 119 -0.30 3.90 10.53
N ALA A 120 -1.44 3.21 10.67
CA ALA A 120 -2.44 3.12 9.59
C ALA A 120 -3.26 4.40 9.38
N ARG A 121 -3.16 5.37 10.27
CA ARG A 121 -3.80 6.67 10.15
C ARG A 121 -2.78 7.62 9.56
N ALA A 122 -2.72 7.67 8.22
CA ALA A 122 -1.86 8.58 7.51
C ALA A 122 -2.04 10.01 8.01
N ASP A 123 -0.95 10.71 8.20
CA ASP A 123 -0.96 12.16 8.32
C ASP A 123 -1.34 12.73 6.95
N ASP A 124 -2.28 13.66 6.90
CA ASP A 124 -2.71 14.34 5.67
C ASP A 124 -1.50 14.96 4.92
N SER A 125 -0.45 15.35 5.64
CA SER A 125 0.77 15.93 5.07
C SER A 125 1.62 14.89 4.30
N GLU A 126 1.72 13.66 4.79
CA GLU A 126 2.48 12.59 4.11
C GLU A 126 1.79 12.18 2.80
N LEU A 127 0.47 12.05 2.81
CA LEU A 127 -0.29 11.71 1.62
C LEU A 127 -0.35 12.84 0.59
N SER A 128 -0.32 14.10 1.04
CA SER A 128 -0.25 15.26 0.15
C SER A 128 1.05 15.24 -0.66
N SER A 129 2.19 14.87 -0.06
CA SER A 129 3.46 14.75 -0.77
C SER A 129 3.45 13.63 -1.83
N LEU A 130 2.66 12.58 -1.62
CA LEU A 130 2.48 11.54 -2.63
C LEU A 130 1.82 12.10 -3.92
N ILE A 131 0.84 12.99 -3.78
CA ILE A 131 0.16 13.57 -4.95
C ILE A 131 1.10 14.40 -5.81
N GLU A 132 2.07 15.08 -5.20
CA GLU A 132 3.05 15.90 -5.91
C GLU A 132 3.99 15.08 -6.81
N VAL A 133 4.21 13.80 -6.47
CA VAL A 133 5.12 12.90 -7.22
C VAL A 133 4.39 11.93 -8.14
N LEU A 134 3.06 11.79 -8.00
CA LEU A 134 2.26 11.01 -8.93
C LEU A 134 2.39 11.60 -10.35
N PRO A 135 2.46 10.76 -11.41
CA PRO A 135 2.45 11.25 -12.77
C PRO A 135 1.09 11.92 -13.09
N GLU A 136 1.10 12.93 -13.97
CA GLU A 136 -0.12 13.62 -14.42
C GLU A 136 -1.10 12.65 -15.09
N GLU A 137 -0.57 11.66 -15.82
CA GLU A 137 -1.36 10.61 -16.45
C GLU A 137 -0.96 9.25 -15.88
N ILE A 138 -1.94 8.55 -15.35
CA ILE A 138 -1.79 7.17 -14.89
C ILE A 138 -2.09 6.23 -16.04
N SER A 139 -1.22 5.24 -16.25
CA SER A 139 -1.38 4.25 -17.29
C SER A 139 -2.70 3.49 -17.14
N SER A 140 -3.33 3.19 -18.27
CA SER A 140 -4.47 2.28 -18.34
C SER A 140 -4.08 0.80 -18.24
N ASP A 141 -2.79 0.46 -18.41
CA ASP A 141 -2.28 -0.89 -18.14
C ASP A 141 -2.18 -1.11 -16.64
N SER A 142 -2.85 -2.17 -16.17
CA SER A 142 -2.94 -2.47 -14.73
C SER A 142 -1.58 -2.68 -14.06
N MET A 143 -0.59 -3.24 -14.76
CA MET A 143 0.72 -3.50 -14.18
C MET A 143 1.54 -2.22 -14.09
N GLU A 144 1.51 -1.40 -15.15
CA GLU A 144 2.16 -0.09 -15.14
C GLU A 144 1.55 0.84 -14.10
N GLN A 145 0.22 0.83 -13.95
CA GLN A 145 -0.47 1.60 -12.90
C GLN A 145 0.00 1.20 -11.48
N GLN A 146 0.10 -0.11 -11.21
CA GLN A 146 0.62 -0.60 -9.92
C GLN A 146 2.06 -0.13 -9.69
N ILE A 147 2.89 -0.13 -10.73
CA ILE A 147 4.29 0.33 -10.67
C ILE A 147 4.35 1.84 -10.40
N GLN A 148 3.60 2.64 -11.15
CA GLN A 148 3.54 4.10 -10.96
C GLN A 148 3.17 4.46 -9.53
N VAL A 149 2.10 3.87 -9.02
CA VAL A 149 1.64 4.12 -7.65
C VAL A 149 2.67 3.65 -6.62
N GLY A 150 3.20 2.43 -6.77
CA GLY A 150 4.17 1.87 -5.83
C GLY A 150 5.45 2.69 -5.75
N LEU A 151 6.03 3.06 -6.89
CA LEU A 151 7.27 3.85 -6.94
C LEU A 151 7.05 5.30 -6.48
N SER A 152 5.91 5.90 -6.81
CA SER A 152 5.56 7.22 -6.28
C SER A 152 5.45 7.22 -4.75
N CYS A 153 4.87 6.16 -4.16
CA CYS A 153 4.84 6.01 -2.71
C CYS A 153 6.23 5.85 -2.08
N PHE A 154 7.16 5.18 -2.77
CA PHE A 154 8.56 5.10 -2.31
C PHE A 154 9.25 6.46 -2.41
N SER A 155 9.10 7.16 -3.53
CA SER A 155 9.68 8.49 -3.74
C SER A 155 9.15 9.52 -2.74
N ALA A 156 7.85 9.47 -2.42
CA ALA A 156 7.24 10.31 -1.39
C ALA A 156 7.62 9.93 0.04
N GLY A 157 8.31 8.80 0.25
CA GLY A 157 8.69 8.31 1.57
C GLY A 157 7.52 7.75 2.40
N VAL A 158 6.34 7.57 1.80
CA VAL A 158 5.13 7.09 2.50
C VAL A 158 5.01 5.57 2.52
N SER A 159 5.82 4.85 1.75
CA SER A 159 5.84 3.37 1.73
C SER A 159 7.26 2.83 1.74
N ILE A 160 7.40 1.60 2.25
CA ILE A 160 8.67 0.85 2.28
C ILE A 160 8.61 -0.32 1.31
N THR A 161 7.45 -0.97 1.20
CA THR A 161 7.28 -2.16 0.37
C THR A 161 5.99 -2.11 -0.40
N SER A 162 6.02 -2.65 -1.62
CA SER A 162 4.82 -2.83 -2.44
C SER A 162 4.82 -4.22 -3.05
N SER A 163 3.67 -4.91 -3.02
CA SER A 163 3.46 -6.12 -3.79
C SER A 163 2.66 -5.81 -5.05
N LEU A 164 3.19 -6.26 -6.18
CA LEU A 164 2.54 -6.13 -7.48
C LEU A 164 1.95 -7.47 -7.88
N SER A 165 0.85 -7.49 -8.60
CA SER A 165 0.16 -8.71 -8.99
C SER A 165 -0.25 -8.70 -10.45
N ILE A 166 0.08 -9.77 -11.14
CA ILE A 166 -0.37 -10.07 -12.48
C ILE A 166 -0.89 -11.50 -12.53
N GLY A 167 -2.10 -11.68 -13.05
CA GLY A 167 -2.74 -12.98 -13.18
C GLY A 167 -2.56 -13.61 -14.57
N GLY A 168 -3.18 -14.80 -14.76
CA GLY A 168 -3.27 -15.46 -16.05
C GLY A 168 -2.13 -16.42 -16.37
N PHE A 169 -1.37 -16.88 -15.36
CA PHE A 169 -0.33 -17.90 -15.50
C PHE A 169 -0.83 -19.33 -15.26
N ASP A 170 -2.01 -19.50 -14.68
CA ASP A 170 -2.63 -20.82 -14.49
C ASP A 170 -3.34 -21.25 -15.76
N THR A 171 -2.63 -21.96 -16.63
CA THR A 171 -3.11 -22.38 -17.94
C THR A 171 -3.33 -23.88 -17.98
N HIS A 172 -4.57 -24.30 -18.19
CA HIS A 172 -4.97 -25.70 -18.34
C HIS A 172 -5.00 -26.18 -19.80
N GLY A 173 -4.64 -25.30 -20.74
CA GLY A 173 -4.53 -25.56 -22.18
C GLY A 173 -3.94 -24.36 -22.91
N ASN A 174 -3.50 -24.54 -24.16
CA ASN A 174 -2.86 -23.50 -24.97
C ASN A 174 -1.74 -22.73 -24.24
N HIS A 175 -0.91 -23.48 -23.53
CA HIS A 175 0.11 -22.92 -22.63
C HIS A 175 0.96 -21.85 -23.32
N ASP A 176 1.55 -22.17 -24.48
CA ASP A 176 2.45 -21.24 -25.19
C ASP A 176 1.75 -19.96 -25.64
N ALA A 177 0.51 -20.09 -26.16
CA ALA A 177 -0.27 -18.95 -26.61
C ALA A 177 -0.70 -18.01 -25.46
N THR A 178 -0.78 -18.54 -24.25
CA THR A 178 -1.22 -17.76 -23.07
C THR A 178 -0.02 -17.27 -22.25
N HIS A 179 0.98 -18.12 -21.99
CA HIS A 179 2.14 -17.80 -21.16
C HIS A 179 3.08 -16.79 -21.83
N THR A 180 3.36 -16.98 -23.13
CA THR A 180 4.32 -16.09 -23.83
C THR A 180 3.91 -14.60 -23.76
N PRO A 181 2.66 -14.21 -24.06
CA PRO A 181 2.23 -12.82 -23.89
C PRO A 181 2.31 -12.33 -22.44
N ARG A 182 2.02 -13.18 -21.45
CA ARG A 182 2.13 -12.83 -20.04
C ARG A 182 3.58 -12.59 -19.61
N LEU A 183 4.51 -13.42 -20.05
CA LEU A 183 5.94 -13.20 -19.80
C LEU A 183 6.44 -11.94 -20.48
N GLN A 184 6.00 -11.65 -21.71
CA GLN A 184 6.29 -10.37 -22.37
C GLN A 184 5.76 -9.18 -21.56
N GLN A 185 4.55 -9.26 -21.02
CA GLN A 185 3.98 -8.24 -20.17
C GLN A 185 4.83 -8.01 -18.91
N VAL A 186 5.30 -9.07 -18.25
CA VAL A 186 6.21 -8.96 -17.09
C VAL A 186 7.53 -8.28 -17.49
N LEU A 187 8.13 -8.65 -18.61
CA LEU A 187 9.38 -8.04 -19.07
C LEU A 187 9.18 -6.54 -19.42
N SER A 188 8.07 -6.20 -20.06
CA SER A 188 7.71 -4.80 -20.34
C SER A 188 7.52 -4.03 -19.04
N ALA A 189 6.85 -4.62 -18.07
CA ALA A 189 6.64 -4.02 -16.74
C ALA A 189 7.96 -3.77 -15.98
N ILE A 190 8.92 -4.68 -16.07
CA ILE A 190 10.26 -4.48 -15.47
C ILE A 190 10.98 -3.29 -16.15
N THR A 191 10.90 -3.21 -17.48
CA THR A 191 11.48 -2.09 -18.23
C THR A 191 10.81 -0.76 -17.85
N PHE A 192 9.49 -0.76 -17.76
CA PHE A 192 8.70 0.39 -17.34
C PHE A 192 9.05 0.81 -15.91
N ALA A 193 9.15 -0.15 -14.97
CA ALA A 193 9.53 0.13 -13.59
C ALA A 193 10.89 0.84 -13.48
N ARG A 194 11.88 0.43 -14.31
CA ARG A 194 13.18 1.09 -14.35
C ARG A 194 13.08 2.53 -14.87
N GLN A 195 12.30 2.75 -15.93
CA GLN A 195 12.09 4.09 -16.49
C GLN A 195 11.38 5.02 -15.49
N GLU A 196 10.39 4.49 -14.79
CA GLU A 196 9.64 5.22 -13.78
C GLU A 196 10.50 5.55 -12.54
N ALA A 197 11.36 4.62 -12.11
CA ALA A 197 12.35 4.88 -11.06
C ALA A 197 13.33 5.98 -11.47
N GLU A 198 13.85 5.94 -12.71
CA GLU A 198 14.70 7.01 -13.27
C GLU A 198 13.97 8.37 -13.29
N ARG A 199 12.67 8.40 -13.67
CA ARG A 199 11.83 9.61 -13.64
C ARG A 199 11.71 10.20 -12.24
N LEU A 200 11.57 9.34 -11.24
CA LEU A 200 11.41 9.73 -9.83
C LEU A 200 12.73 9.99 -9.11
N GLY A 201 13.86 9.69 -9.74
CA GLY A 201 15.20 9.88 -9.16
C GLY A 201 15.54 8.88 -8.06
N ILE A 202 15.00 7.67 -8.11
CA ILE A 202 15.23 6.57 -7.17
C ILE A 202 15.82 5.34 -7.86
#